data_ac5e693473b93edb3799c60b1ef5babc
#
_entry.id   ac5e693473b93edb3799c60b1ef5babc
#
_cell.length_a   1.000
_cell.length_b   1.000
_cell.length_c   1.000
_cell.angle_alpha   90.00
_cell.angle_beta   90.00
_cell.angle_gamma   90.00
#
_symmetry.space_group_name_H-M   'P 1'
#
loop_
_entity.id
_entity.type
_entity.pdbx_description
1 polymer ?
#
loop_
_entity_poly.entity_id
_entity_poly.type
_entity_poly.pdbx_seq_one_letter_code
_entity_poly.pdbx_strand_id
1 'polypeptide(L)'
;NRSVALYRNIMFASIEEASLATGISIAAIKIRCNKPGTGGKDQTTFEWLDEHTARHYRAKKSKNKGAGLEAEIVKRLKEIGYSGVCRSAGESKKLDASKVDIADTNNELEVAIQAKHYANFPNYFNIKDECTDPRDFVLIWKKSAEGGTISRGTVAVMDVELFYKLLET
;
A
#
# COMPACT_ATOMS: atom_id res chain seq x y z
N ASN A 1 -6.47 -17.32 -12.06
CA ASN A 1 -5.14 -16.94 -11.57
C ASN A 1 -4.96 -17.39 -10.12
N ARG A 2 -4.32 -18.54 -9.93
CA ARG A 2 -3.94 -19.06 -8.61
C ARG A 2 -2.69 -18.32 -8.13
N SER A 3 -2.84 -17.16 -7.58
CA SER A 3 -1.73 -16.25 -7.25
C SER A 3 -1.32 -16.25 -5.78
N VAL A 4 -1.89 -17.12 -4.96
CA VAL A 4 -1.60 -17.20 -3.53
C VAL A 4 -1.25 -18.63 -3.16
N ALA A 5 -0.17 -18.80 -2.44
CA ALA A 5 0.31 -20.11 -1.98
C ALA A 5 0.46 -20.12 -0.45
N LEU A 6 0.30 -21.29 0.14
CA LEU A 6 0.52 -21.56 1.56
C LEU A 6 1.77 -22.43 1.73
N TYR A 7 2.64 -22.02 2.65
CA TYR A 7 3.83 -22.78 3.04
C TYR A 7 4.02 -22.68 4.55
N ARG A 8 4.04 -23.82 5.26
CA ARG A 8 4.20 -23.86 6.73
C ARG A 8 3.27 -22.88 7.47
N ASN A 9 2.00 -22.80 7.07
CA ASN A 9 1.01 -21.86 7.58
C ASN A 9 1.31 -20.37 7.28
N ILE A 10 2.28 -20.06 6.41
CA ILE A 10 2.58 -18.71 5.95
C ILE A 10 1.91 -18.53 4.58
N MET A 11 1.03 -17.54 4.47
CA MET A 11 0.37 -17.19 3.23
C MET A 11 1.18 -16.15 2.45
N PHE A 12 1.24 -16.32 1.13
CA PHE A 12 1.89 -15.38 0.21
C PHE A 12 0.85 -14.85 -0.78
N ALA A 13 0.93 -13.58 -1.14
CA ALA A 13 -0.01 -12.97 -2.07
C ALA A 13 0.22 -13.42 -3.53
N SER A 14 1.39 -13.92 -3.84
CA SER A 14 1.72 -14.47 -5.15
C SER A 14 2.78 -15.57 -5.06
N ILE A 15 2.89 -16.35 -6.12
CA ILE A 15 3.92 -17.39 -6.23
C ILE A 15 5.33 -16.80 -6.33
N GLU A 16 5.46 -15.62 -6.90
CA GLU A 16 6.70 -14.86 -6.98
C GLU A 16 7.16 -14.45 -5.58
N GLU A 17 6.24 -13.97 -4.75
CA GLU A 17 6.53 -13.63 -3.36
C GLU A 17 6.96 -14.88 -2.56
N ALA A 18 6.28 -16.00 -2.74
CA ALA A 18 6.66 -17.27 -2.12
C ALA A 18 8.07 -17.70 -2.55
N SER A 19 8.39 -17.57 -3.84
CA SER A 19 9.71 -17.90 -4.39
C SER A 19 10.82 -17.06 -3.76
N LEU A 20 10.61 -15.74 -3.66
CA LEU A 20 11.56 -14.82 -3.04
C LEU A 20 11.79 -15.14 -1.56
N ALA A 21 10.70 -15.35 -0.82
CA ALA A 21 10.77 -15.58 0.62
C ALA A 21 11.40 -16.94 0.98
N THR A 22 11.26 -17.95 0.12
CA THR A 22 11.71 -19.33 0.41
C THR A 22 12.98 -19.73 -0.33
N GLY A 23 13.38 -18.98 -1.34
CA GLY A 23 14.48 -19.35 -2.25
C GLY A 23 14.12 -20.51 -3.21
N ILE A 24 12.87 -20.99 -3.21
CA ILE A 24 12.41 -22.09 -4.06
C ILE A 24 11.92 -21.52 -5.39
N SER A 25 12.36 -22.08 -6.50
CA SER A 25 11.97 -21.57 -7.82
C SER A 25 10.45 -21.64 -8.06
N ILE A 26 9.92 -20.69 -8.82
CA ILE A 26 8.50 -20.62 -9.19
C ILE A 26 8.01 -21.93 -9.80
N ALA A 27 8.83 -22.55 -10.67
CA ALA A 27 8.50 -23.84 -11.30
C ALA A 27 8.36 -24.97 -10.26
N ALA A 28 9.26 -25.03 -9.30
CA ALA A 28 9.20 -26.01 -8.22
C ALA A 28 7.98 -25.80 -7.31
N ILE A 29 7.63 -24.55 -6.97
CA ILE A 29 6.43 -24.24 -6.20
C ILE A 29 5.16 -24.66 -6.95
N LYS A 30 5.05 -24.37 -8.25
CA LYS A 30 3.92 -24.80 -9.09
C LYS A 30 3.74 -26.32 -9.10
N ILE A 31 4.84 -27.05 -9.25
CA ILE A 31 4.82 -28.53 -9.23
C ILE A 31 4.29 -29.03 -7.87
N ARG A 32 4.81 -28.48 -6.78
CA ARG A 32 4.43 -28.87 -5.41
C ARG A 32 2.95 -28.56 -5.09
N CYS A 33 2.44 -27.40 -5.55
CA CYS A 33 1.03 -27.05 -5.42
C CYS A 33 0.09 -27.97 -6.24
N ASN A 34 0.55 -28.44 -7.42
CA ASN A 34 -0.27 -29.26 -8.30
C ASN A 34 -0.18 -30.75 -7.98
N LYS A 35 0.87 -31.18 -7.28
CA LYS A 35 1.09 -32.58 -6.86
C LYS A 35 1.49 -32.59 -5.38
N PRO A 36 0.50 -32.51 -4.47
CA PRO A 36 0.76 -32.60 -3.03
C PRO A 36 1.53 -33.89 -2.71
N GLY A 37 2.55 -33.79 -1.87
CA GLY A 37 3.41 -34.92 -1.52
C GLY A 37 4.68 -35.07 -2.38
N THR A 38 4.88 -34.27 -3.44
CA THR A 38 6.13 -34.21 -4.19
C THR A 38 7.11 -33.21 -3.56
N GLY A 39 7.17 -33.15 -2.25
CA GLY A 39 8.19 -32.37 -1.54
C GLY A 39 9.58 -32.77 -2.01
N GLY A 40 10.46 -31.80 -2.31
CA GLY A 40 11.86 -32.07 -2.56
C GLY A 40 12.55 -32.64 -1.32
N LYS A 41 13.89 -32.78 -1.34
CA LYS A 41 14.70 -33.25 -0.20
C LYS A 41 14.42 -32.50 1.12
N ASP A 42 13.87 -31.30 1.04
CA ASP A 42 13.50 -30.42 2.14
C ASP A 42 12.10 -30.68 2.72
N GLN A 43 11.33 -31.62 2.16
CA GLN A 43 9.93 -31.96 2.54
C GLN A 43 8.99 -30.73 2.58
N THR A 44 9.30 -29.67 1.85
CA THR A 44 8.48 -28.46 1.85
C THR A 44 7.24 -28.66 0.98
N THR A 45 6.07 -28.42 1.56
CA THR A 45 4.77 -28.50 0.87
C THR A 45 4.23 -27.10 0.60
N PHE A 46 3.65 -26.93 -0.59
CA PHE A 46 2.89 -25.75 -0.94
C PHE A 46 1.48 -26.18 -1.34
N GLU A 47 0.51 -25.35 -0.99
CA GLU A 47 -0.89 -25.55 -1.37
C GLU A 47 -1.45 -24.30 -2.01
N TRP A 48 -2.33 -24.48 -3.01
CA TRP A 48 -3.12 -23.37 -3.53
C TRP A 48 -4.21 -23.03 -2.53
N LEU A 49 -4.34 -21.75 -2.21
CA LEU A 49 -5.49 -21.27 -1.46
C LEU A 49 -6.73 -21.28 -2.35
N ASP A 50 -7.90 -21.52 -1.77
CA ASP A 50 -9.17 -21.29 -2.44
C ASP A 50 -9.32 -19.79 -2.79
N GLU A 51 -10.15 -19.50 -3.81
CA GLU A 51 -10.26 -18.14 -4.35
C GLU A 51 -10.81 -17.13 -3.32
N HIS A 52 -11.71 -17.58 -2.43
CA HIS A 52 -12.27 -16.71 -1.39
C HIS A 52 -11.18 -16.29 -0.39
N THR A 53 -10.44 -17.25 0.15
CA THR A 53 -9.34 -17.01 1.09
C THR A 53 -8.24 -16.17 0.43
N ALA A 54 -7.89 -16.46 -0.80
CA ALA A 54 -6.91 -15.71 -1.57
C ALA A 54 -7.32 -14.24 -1.78
N ARG A 55 -8.59 -13.99 -2.10
CA ARG A 55 -9.15 -12.63 -2.26
C ARG A 55 -9.12 -11.87 -0.95
N HIS A 56 -9.57 -12.48 0.13
CA HIS A 56 -9.58 -11.87 1.47
C HIS A 56 -8.15 -11.51 1.93
N TYR A 57 -7.19 -12.42 1.73
CA TYR A 57 -5.79 -12.18 2.09
C TYR A 57 -5.18 -11.04 1.28
N ARG A 58 -5.40 -11.00 -0.05
CA ARG A 58 -4.93 -9.89 -0.92
C ARG A 58 -5.53 -8.55 -0.50
N ALA A 59 -6.84 -8.51 -0.19
CA ALA A 59 -7.50 -7.30 0.28
C ALA A 59 -6.93 -6.80 1.61
N LYS A 60 -6.72 -7.71 2.58
CA LYS A 60 -6.09 -7.39 3.87
C LYS A 60 -4.67 -6.85 3.68
N LYS A 61 -3.87 -7.48 2.82
CA LYS A 61 -2.51 -7.04 2.52
C LYS A 61 -2.47 -5.66 1.85
N SER A 62 -3.39 -5.40 0.92
CA SER A 62 -3.54 -4.09 0.28
C SER A 62 -3.90 -3.00 1.30
N LYS A 63 -4.88 -3.28 2.17
CA LYS A 63 -5.27 -2.37 3.26
C LYS A 63 -4.10 -2.05 4.20
N ASN A 64 -3.33 -3.07 4.59
CA ASN A 64 -2.17 -2.88 5.46
C ASN A 64 -1.07 -2.03 4.80
N LYS A 65 -0.85 -2.17 3.49
CA LYS A 65 0.10 -1.32 2.75
C LYS A 65 -0.31 0.16 2.76
N GLY A 66 -1.59 0.44 2.52
CA GLY A 66 -2.14 1.81 2.61
C GLY A 66 -1.93 2.38 4.00
N ALA A 67 -2.37 1.65 5.03
CA ALA A 67 -2.23 2.04 6.43
C ALA A 67 -0.76 2.28 6.85
N GLY A 68 0.17 1.50 6.31
CA GLY A 68 1.61 1.68 6.55
C GLY A 68 2.15 2.97 5.95
N LEU A 69 1.72 3.34 4.73
CA LEU A 69 2.11 4.60 4.10
C LEU A 69 1.56 5.81 4.86
N GLU A 70 0.27 5.78 5.24
CA GLU A 70 -0.34 6.84 6.04
C GLU A 70 0.41 7.05 7.37
N ALA A 71 0.77 5.96 8.06
CA ALA A 71 1.55 6.04 9.30
C ALA A 71 2.96 6.61 9.09
N GLU A 72 3.61 6.29 7.97
CA GLU A 72 4.91 6.83 7.57
C GLU A 72 4.81 8.36 7.34
N ILE A 73 3.76 8.81 6.63
CA ILE A 73 3.50 10.25 6.39
C ILE A 73 3.27 10.98 7.72
N VAL A 74 2.39 10.47 8.58
CA VAL A 74 2.13 11.05 9.91
C VAL A 74 3.41 11.19 10.73
N LYS A 75 4.24 10.14 10.76
CA LYS A 75 5.52 10.18 11.46
C LYS A 75 6.40 11.31 10.93
N ARG A 76 6.56 11.44 9.62
CA ARG A 76 7.41 12.46 9.00
C ARG A 76 6.88 13.88 9.22
N LEU A 77 5.57 14.08 9.15
CA LEU A 77 4.97 15.38 9.45
C LEU A 77 5.21 15.78 10.91
N LYS A 78 5.11 14.85 11.86
CA LYS A 78 5.45 15.12 13.28
C LYS A 78 6.92 15.47 13.47
N GLU A 79 7.83 14.82 12.77
CA GLU A 79 9.27 15.10 12.82
C GLU A 79 9.60 16.52 12.34
N ILE A 80 8.80 17.12 11.46
CA ILE A 80 8.99 18.49 10.95
C ILE A 80 8.11 19.54 11.66
N GLY A 81 7.40 19.16 12.73
CA GLY A 81 6.74 20.10 13.63
C GLY A 81 5.22 20.03 13.69
N TYR A 82 4.54 19.32 12.78
CA TYR A 82 3.08 19.17 12.81
C TYR A 82 2.64 18.17 13.90
N SER A 83 2.50 18.61 15.12
CA SER A 83 2.24 17.73 16.28
C SER A 83 0.82 17.12 16.27
N GLY A 84 -0.16 17.84 15.72
CA GLY A 84 -1.57 17.46 15.70
C GLY A 84 -1.95 16.43 14.64
N VAL A 85 -1.03 16.05 13.74
CA VAL A 85 -1.38 15.16 12.63
C VAL A 85 -1.59 13.72 13.08
N CYS A 86 -2.61 13.08 12.50
CA CYS A 86 -2.95 11.67 12.70
C CYS A 86 -3.58 11.09 11.43
N ARG A 87 -3.82 9.79 11.42
CA ARG A 87 -4.55 9.15 10.32
C ARG A 87 -6.03 9.49 10.44
N SER A 88 -6.69 9.85 9.34
CA SER A 88 -8.14 10.15 9.35
C SER A 88 -8.99 8.92 9.68
N ALA A 89 -8.56 7.74 9.26
CA ALA A 89 -9.21 6.48 9.56
C ALA A 89 -9.26 6.22 11.06
N GLY A 90 -10.44 6.36 11.67
CA GLY A 90 -10.68 6.18 13.10
C GLY A 90 -10.80 7.47 13.90
N GLU A 91 -10.30 8.61 13.42
CA GLU A 91 -10.40 9.89 14.11
C GLU A 91 -11.58 10.75 13.61
N SER A 92 -11.84 10.74 12.31
CA SER A 92 -12.91 11.57 11.72
C SER A 92 -13.57 10.91 10.53
N LYS A 93 -14.83 10.47 10.73
CA LYS A 93 -15.68 9.98 9.63
C LYS A 93 -15.91 11.04 8.53
N LYS A 94 -15.88 12.33 8.89
CA LYS A 94 -16.04 13.43 7.94
C LYS A 94 -14.83 13.53 7.01
N LEU A 95 -13.62 13.46 7.53
CA LEU A 95 -12.40 13.50 6.71
C LEU A 95 -12.25 12.25 5.85
N ASP A 96 -12.60 11.07 6.38
CA ASP A 96 -12.62 9.83 5.60
C ASP A 96 -13.63 9.92 4.43
N ALA A 97 -14.81 10.51 4.67
CA ALA A 97 -15.80 10.80 3.62
C ALA A 97 -15.28 11.81 2.59
N SER A 98 -14.45 12.78 2.99
CA SER A 98 -13.84 13.77 2.12
C SER A 98 -12.61 13.25 1.35
N LYS A 99 -12.28 11.95 1.50
CA LYS A 99 -11.11 11.32 0.86
C LYS A 99 -9.76 11.90 1.29
N VAL A 100 -9.68 12.39 2.52
CA VAL A 100 -8.43 12.88 3.15
C VAL A 100 -7.92 11.81 4.10
N ASP A 101 -6.69 11.32 3.89
CA ASP A 101 -6.11 10.23 4.67
C ASP A 101 -5.35 10.73 5.92
N ILE A 102 -4.96 12.02 5.94
CA ILE A 102 -4.23 12.63 7.04
C ILE A 102 -5.08 13.76 7.65
N ALA A 103 -5.47 13.58 8.90
CA ALA A 103 -6.12 14.59 9.73
C ALA A 103 -5.09 15.43 10.49
N ASP A 104 -5.46 16.65 10.82
CA ASP A 104 -4.69 17.51 11.72
C ASP A 104 -5.65 18.16 12.73
N THR A 105 -5.49 17.80 14.00
CA THR A 105 -6.32 18.32 15.09
C THR A 105 -5.98 19.77 15.47
N ASN A 106 -4.81 20.24 15.08
CA ASN A 106 -4.36 21.61 15.34
C ASN A 106 -4.73 22.58 14.20
N ASN A 107 -5.19 22.06 13.05
CA ASN A 107 -5.46 22.83 11.83
C ASN A 107 -4.27 23.65 11.33
N GLU A 108 -3.06 23.12 11.51
CA GLU A 108 -1.80 23.73 11.05
C GLU A 108 -1.45 23.28 9.61
N LEU A 109 -2.03 22.15 9.17
CA LEU A 109 -1.75 21.58 7.85
C LEU A 109 -2.63 22.24 6.78
N GLU A 110 -2.03 23.05 5.94
CA GLU A 110 -2.73 23.83 4.90
C GLU A 110 -3.16 23.00 3.68
N VAL A 111 -2.75 21.74 3.60
CA VAL A 111 -3.04 20.85 2.46
C VAL A 111 -3.86 19.64 2.87
N ALA A 112 -4.73 19.16 1.97
CA ALA A 112 -5.44 17.90 2.06
C ALA A 112 -4.56 16.80 1.48
N ILE A 113 -4.16 15.83 2.30
CA ILE A 113 -3.26 14.74 1.87
C ILE A 113 -4.03 13.45 1.69
N GLN A 114 -3.90 12.86 0.49
CA GLN A 114 -4.31 11.49 0.23
C GLN A 114 -3.09 10.61 -0.08
N ALA A 115 -3.09 9.38 0.43
CA ALA A 115 -1.99 8.43 0.31
C ALA A 115 -2.38 7.24 -0.58
N LYS A 116 -1.56 6.89 -1.55
CA LYS A 116 -1.79 5.73 -2.44
C LYS A 116 -0.53 4.88 -2.55
N HIS A 117 -0.68 3.59 -2.27
CA HIS A 117 0.41 2.62 -2.37
C HIS A 117 0.08 1.58 -3.45
N TYR A 118 0.38 1.91 -4.71
CA TYR A 118 0.04 1.11 -5.89
C TYR A 118 1.28 0.79 -6.74
N ALA A 119 1.18 -0.27 -7.55
CA ALA A 119 2.20 -0.62 -8.52
C ALA A 119 2.29 0.41 -9.66
N ASN A 120 1.13 0.82 -10.20
CA ASN A 120 1.03 1.80 -11.27
C ASN A 120 0.75 3.19 -10.70
N PHE A 121 1.20 4.22 -11.41
CA PHE A 121 0.88 5.60 -11.08
C PHE A 121 -0.64 5.81 -11.18
N PRO A 122 -1.29 6.30 -10.12
CA PRO A 122 -2.74 6.54 -10.14
C PRO A 122 -3.07 7.77 -10.99
N ASN A 123 -4.30 7.84 -11.50
CA ASN A 123 -4.78 9.04 -12.15
C ASN A 123 -5.01 10.14 -11.10
N TYR A 124 -4.11 11.12 -11.07
CA TYR A 124 -4.11 12.22 -10.11
C TYR A 124 -5.42 13.01 -10.15
N PHE A 125 -5.87 13.40 -11.36
CA PHE A 125 -7.06 14.25 -11.51
C PHE A 125 -8.32 13.53 -11.02
N ASN A 126 -8.50 12.25 -11.35
CA ASN A 126 -9.64 11.49 -10.86
C ASN A 126 -9.66 11.43 -9.32
N ILE A 127 -8.50 11.26 -8.69
CA ILE A 127 -8.41 11.19 -7.22
C ILE A 127 -8.66 12.56 -6.61
N LYS A 128 -8.11 13.62 -7.20
CA LYS A 128 -8.35 15.00 -6.75
C LYS A 128 -9.82 15.36 -6.83
N ASP A 129 -10.49 15.02 -7.94
CA ASP A 129 -11.92 15.33 -8.16
C ASP A 129 -12.85 14.61 -7.16
N GLU A 130 -12.40 13.47 -6.60
CA GLU A 130 -13.11 12.78 -5.52
C GLU A 130 -12.92 13.43 -4.14
N CYS A 131 -11.88 14.27 -3.97
CA CYS A 131 -11.60 14.95 -2.72
C CYS A 131 -12.50 16.17 -2.56
N THR A 132 -13.30 16.19 -1.50
CA THR A 132 -14.22 17.29 -1.19
C THR A 132 -13.71 18.26 -0.12
N ASP A 133 -12.47 18.08 0.32
CA ASP A 133 -11.82 19.01 1.25
C ASP A 133 -11.45 20.32 0.51
N PRO A 134 -11.72 21.51 1.09
CA PRO A 134 -11.47 22.79 0.41
C PRO A 134 -9.99 23.20 0.35
N ARG A 135 -9.11 22.53 1.08
CA ARG A 135 -7.67 22.83 1.07
C ARG A 135 -7.01 22.38 -0.23
N ASP A 136 -5.85 22.93 -0.51
CA ASP A 136 -5.01 22.50 -1.62
C ASP A 136 -4.69 20.99 -1.52
N PHE A 137 -4.80 20.27 -2.64
CA PHE A 137 -4.73 18.81 -2.65
C PHE A 137 -3.32 18.31 -2.99
N VAL A 138 -2.82 17.36 -2.18
CA VAL A 138 -1.55 16.67 -2.40
C VAL A 138 -1.78 15.16 -2.37
N LEU A 139 -1.36 14.48 -3.43
CA LEU A 139 -1.32 13.02 -3.50
C LEU A 139 0.09 12.53 -3.16
N ILE A 140 0.21 11.76 -2.10
CA ILE A 140 1.44 11.04 -1.78
C ILE A 140 1.34 9.63 -2.36
N TRP A 141 2.15 9.34 -3.37
CA TRP A 141 2.19 8.02 -4.01
C TRP A 141 3.49 7.29 -3.73
N LYS A 142 3.34 6.04 -3.27
CA LYS A 142 4.45 5.09 -3.09
C LYS A 142 4.30 3.95 -4.08
N LYS A 143 5.31 3.71 -4.90
CA LYS A 143 5.29 2.60 -5.84
C LYS A 143 5.46 1.28 -5.08
N SER A 144 4.53 0.34 -5.26
CA SER A 144 4.70 -1.03 -4.76
C SER A 144 5.85 -1.71 -5.49
N ALA A 145 6.65 -2.49 -4.77
CA ALA A 145 7.60 -3.40 -5.39
C ALA A 145 6.86 -4.45 -6.24
N GLU A 146 7.32 -4.67 -7.44
CA GLU A 146 6.84 -5.71 -8.36
C GLU A 146 7.96 -6.69 -8.64
N GLY A 147 7.66 -8.00 -8.62
CA GLY A 147 8.56 -9.04 -9.07
C GLY A 147 9.95 -9.04 -8.42
N GLY A 148 10.06 -8.63 -7.15
CA GLY A 148 11.34 -8.58 -6.43
C GLY A 148 12.15 -7.31 -6.63
N THR A 149 11.62 -6.31 -7.34
CA THR A 149 12.28 -5.00 -7.45
C THR A 149 12.16 -4.18 -6.17
N ILE A 150 13.18 -3.40 -5.85
CA ILE A 150 13.16 -2.47 -4.72
C ILE A 150 12.12 -1.36 -5.01
N SER A 151 11.34 -0.97 -3.98
CA SER A 151 10.48 0.21 -4.08
C SER A 151 11.32 1.44 -4.47
N ARG A 152 10.91 2.14 -5.54
CA ARG A 152 11.63 3.32 -6.06
C ARG A 152 11.39 4.61 -5.27
N GLY A 153 10.80 4.50 -4.07
CA GLY A 153 10.55 5.65 -3.20
C GLY A 153 9.10 6.12 -3.21
N THR A 154 8.91 7.28 -2.60
CA THR A 154 7.61 7.95 -2.44
C THR A 154 7.72 9.32 -3.09
N VAL A 155 6.69 9.74 -3.80
CA VAL A 155 6.62 11.04 -4.46
C VAL A 155 5.38 11.80 -4.01
N ALA A 156 5.47 13.13 -3.96
CA ALA A 156 4.33 14.02 -3.83
C ALA A 156 3.92 14.51 -5.22
N VAL A 157 2.63 14.50 -5.48
CA VAL A 157 2.02 14.97 -6.73
C VAL A 157 1.01 16.03 -6.37
N MET A 158 1.11 17.18 -7.00
CA MET A 158 0.27 18.34 -6.75
C MET A 158 0.11 19.18 -8.03
N ASP A 159 -0.83 20.10 -8.00
CA ASP A 159 -0.94 21.08 -9.09
C ASP A 159 0.28 22.01 -9.12
N VAL A 160 0.64 22.45 -10.29
CA VAL A 160 1.80 23.34 -10.48
C VAL A 160 1.64 24.66 -9.71
N GLU A 161 0.42 25.18 -9.61
CA GLU A 161 0.11 26.39 -8.84
C GLU A 161 0.41 26.24 -7.36
N LEU A 162 0.06 25.08 -6.78
CA LEU A 162 0.43 24.76 -5.40
C LEU A 162 1.95 24.65 -5.24
N PHE A 163 2.64 24.04 -6.20
CA PHE A 163 4.10 23.97 -6.18
C PHE A 163 4.74 25.35 -6.17
N TYR A 164 4.27 26.29 -7.01
CA TYR A 164 4.78 27.67 -7.00
C TYR A 164 4.49 28.38 -5.68
N LYS A 165 3.29 28.24 -5.14
CA LYS A 165 2.92 28.79 -3.82
C LYS A 165 3.87 28.32 -2.71
N LEU A 166 4.31 27.07 -2.74
CA LEU A 166 5.26 26.52 -1.76
C LEU A 166 6.69 27.07 -1.94
N LEU A 167 7.05 27.58 -3.11
CA LEU A 167 8.36 28.20 -3.34
C LEU A 167 8.42 29.69 -2.92
N GLU A 168 7.27 30.31 -2.68
CA GLU A 168 7.15 31.70 -2.25
C GLU A 168 7.20 31.89 -0.73
N THR A 169 7.15 30.77 0.03
CA THR A 169 7.20 30.72 1.50
C THR A 169 8.62 30.51 2.00
#